data_7a1c5a3c192287f5ba6b29928addfa8d
#
_entry.id   7a1c5a3c192287f5ba6b29928addfa8d
#
_cell.length_a   1.000
_cell.length_b   1.000
_cell.length_c   1.000
_cell.angle_alpha   90.00
_cell.angle_beta   90.00
_cell.angle_gamma   90.00
#
_symmetry.space_group_name_H-M   'P 1'
#
loop_
_entity.id
_entity.type
_entity.pdbx_description
1 polymer ?
#
loop_
_entity_poly.entity_id
_entity_poly.type
_entity_poly.pdbx_seq_one_letter_code
_entity_poly.pdbx_strand_id
1 'polypeptide(L)'
;MLHILKIRPVAPFGKLAAALLFLPLVLPAQDPAAGTVAGRATIQLKNASYRSDLGGMDLILAPTNLIPEIRRLRMETWRTDGLAVTRSPDGQDNPVGVRIDFADGYKNLDLKALGQAAADAATYRSKTATNGEFSFSNVSPGKYALYGQYKSRYAIAYWLLEIPVAKNQTNRLDLTETNAAEVFNRFEKPAR
;
A
#
# COMPACT_ATOMS: atom_id res chain seq x y z
N MET A 1 -63.04 -61.43 37.06
CA MET A 1 -61.61 -61.32 37.07
C MET A 1 -61.28 -59.94 36.50
N LEU A 2 -60.97 -59.01 37.38
CA LEU A 2 -60.81 -57.61 37.06
C LEU A 2 -59.29 -57.31 37.04
N HIS A 3 -58.70 -56.99 35.87
CA HIS A 3 -57.30 -56.58 35.76
C HIS A 3 -57.20 -55.07 35.96
N ILE A 4 -56.59 -54.66 37.04
CA ILE A 4 -56.31 -53.28 37.37
C ILE A 4 -55.01 -52.85 36.62
N LEU A 5 -55.17 -51.94 35.71
CA LEU A 5 -54.06 -51.31 34.96
C LEU A 5 -53.38 -50.27 35.86
N LYS A 6 -52.12 -50.52 36.19
CA LYS A 6 -51.29 -49.63 37.03
C LYS A 6 -50.67 -48.55 36.17
N ILE A 7 -51.16 -47.29 36.27
CA ILE A 7 -50.60 -46.13 35.60
C ILE A 7 -49.31 -45.63 36.33
N ARG A 8 -48.21 -45.62 35.67
CA ARG A 8 -46.95 -45.05 36.19
C ARG A 8 -46.92 -43.49 35.99
N PRO A 9 -46.49 -42.73 37.01
CA PRO A 9 -46.37 -41.26 36.87
C PRO A 9 -45.21 -40.91 36.00
N VAL A 10 -45.45 -39.95 35.07
CA VAL A 10 -44.48 -39.29 34.19
C VAL A 10 -43.68 -38.24 35.00
N ALA A 11 -42.36 -38.33 34.95
CA ALA A 11 -41.46 -37.40 35.62
C ALA A 11 -41.52 -36.00 34.95
N PRO A 12 -41.36 -34.91 35.72
CA PRO A 12 -41.44 -33.57 35.18
C PRO A 12 -40.17 -33.24 34.39
N PHE A 13 -40.35 -32.67 33.18
CA PHE A 13 -39.32 -32.16 32.33
C PHE A 13 -38.52 -31.03 33.03
N GLY A 14 -37.23 -31.27 33.23
CA GLY A 14 -36.31 -30.26 33.74
C GLY A 14 -36.17 -29.08 32.75
N LYS A 15 -36.36 -27.87 33.26
CA LYS A 15 -36.15 -26.63 32.54
C LYS A 15 -34.65 -26.48 32.25
N LEU A 16 -34.23 -26.70 30.99
CA LEU A 16 -32.91 -26.34 30.52
C LEU A 16 -32.86 -24.82 30.41
N ALA A 17 -32.22 -24.14 31.37
CA ALA A 17 -31.88 -22.73 31.27
C ALA A 17 -30.69 -22.60 30.35
N ALA A 18 -30.92 -22.15 29.11
CA ALA A 18 -29.86 -21.75 28.18
C ALA A 18 -29.23 -20.47 28.68
N ALA A 19 -28.07 -20.57 29.34
CA ALA A 19 -27.24 -19.43 29.68
C ALA A 19 -26.58 -18.90 28.39
N LEU A 20 -27.13 -17.85 27.81
CA LEU A 20 -26.47 -17.06 26.74
C LEU A 20 -25.23 -16.38 27.35
N LEU A 21 -24.07 -16.97 27.09
CA LEU A 21 -22.78 -16.34 27.34
C LEU A 21 -22.62 -15.14 26.36
N PHE A 22 -22.95 -13.94 26.81
CA PHE A 22 -22.55 -12.70 26.18
C PHE A 22 -21.03 -12.56 26.33
N LEU A 23 -20.26 -13.02 25.34
CA LEU A 23 -18.87 -12.63 25.19
C LEU A 23 -18.84 -11.14 24.79
N PRO A 24 -18.25 -10.25 25.60
CA PRO A 24 -18.08 -8.88 25.19
C PRO A 24 -17.17 -8.86 23.97
N LEU A 25 -17.67 -8.33 22.85
CA LEU A 25 -16.89 -8.03 21.67
C LEU A 25 -15.93 -6.89 22.06
N VAL A 26 -14.71 -7.25 22.46
CA VAL A 26 -13.64 -6.26 22.71
C VAL A 26 -13.23 -5.71 21.35
N LEU A 27 -13.88 -4.62 20.93
CA LEU A 27 -13.39 -3.82 19.81
C LEU A 27 -12.01 -3.28 20.22
N PRO A 28 -10.98 -3.41 19.37
CA PRO A 28 -9.69 -2.81 19.65
C PRO A 28 -9.90 -1.29 19.88
N ALA A 29 -9.52 -0.83 21.06
CA ALA A 29 -9.59 0.58 21.40
C ALA A 29 -8.77 1.35 20.37
N GLN A 30 -9.41 2.23 19.58
CA GLN A 30 -8.70 3.15 18.72
C GLN A 30 -7.90 4.08 19.62
N ASP A 31 -6.58 4.20 19.38
CA ASP A 31 -5.76 5.19 20.03
C ASP A 31 -6.37 6.58 19.70
N PRO A 32 -6.93 7.31 20.69
CA PRO A 32 -7.59 8.59 20.45
C PRO A 32 -6.66 9.66 19.89
N ALA A 33 -5.37 9.37 19.83
CA ALA A 33 -4.35 10.24 19.27
C ALA A 33 -3.96 9.91 17.82
N ALA A 34 -4.43 8.81 17.27
CA ALA A 34 -4.04 8.33 15.95
C ALA A 34 -4.61 9.20 14.82
N GLY A 35 -3.87 9.29 13.71
CA GLY A 35 -4.33 9.90 12.47
C GLY A 35 -4.71 8.86 11.42
N THR A 36 -5.14 9.36 10.26
CA THR A 36 -5.47 8.55 9.08
C THR A 36 -4.75 9.11 7.86
N VAL A 37 -4.26 8.23 7.00
CA VAL A 37 -3.78 8.59 5.65
C VAL A 37 -4.68 7.90 4.66
N ALA A 38 -5.33 8.66 3.78
CA ALA A 38 -6.27 8.11 2.80
C ALA A 38 -6.13 8.83 1.46
N GLY A 39 -6.49 8.15 0.38
CA GLY A 39 -6.44 8.74 -0.95
C GLY A 39 -6.82 7.75 -2.03
N ARG A 40 -6.48 8.10 -3.26
CA ARG A 40 -6.71 7.27 -4.44
C ARG A 40 -5.45 7.17 -5.27
N ALA A 41 -5.15 5.99 -5.75
CA ALA A 41 -4.02 5.73 -6.65
C ALA A 41 -4.53 5.57 -8.08
N THR A 42 -4.05 6.43 -8.98
CA THR A 42 -4.41 6.43 -10.39
C THR A 42 -3.19 6.73 -11.25
N ILE A 43 -3.23 6.34 -12.51
CA ILE A 43 -2.18 6.69 -13.47
C ILE A 43 -2.80 7.05 -14.82
N GLN A 44 -2.29 8.12 -15.42
CA GLN A 44 -2.56 8.46 -16.81
C GLN A 44 -1.26 8.37 -17.58
N LEU A 45 -1.16 7.40 -18.48
CA LEU A 45 0.01 7.26 -19.31
C LEU A 45 -0.01 8.32 -20.41
N LYS A 46 1.16 8.77 -20.82
CA LYS A 46 1.31 9.67 -21.95
C LYS A 46 0.63 9.08 -23.18
N ASN A 47 -0.17 9.88 -23.86
CA ASN A 47 -1.01 9.49 -25.01
C ASN A 47 -2.19 8.55 -24.67
N ALA A 48 -2.48 8.28 -23.41
CA ALA A 48 -3.73 7.61 -23.02
C ALA A 48 -4.88 8.62 -22.89
N SER A 49 -6.03 8.27 -23.43
CA SER A 49 -7.24 9.11 -23.35
C SER A 49 -7.95 9.01 -22.01
N TYR A 50 -7.55 8.09 -21.15
CA TYR A 50 -8.20 7.82 -19.86
C TYR A 50 -7.18 7.61 -18.75
N ARG A 51 -7.60 7.88 -17.52
CA ARG A 51 -6.89 7.60 -16.29
C ARG A 51 -7.30 6.22 -15.78
N SER A 52 -6.33 5.41 -15.41
CA SER A 52 -6.56 4.06 -14.85
C SER A 52 -6.48 4.07 -13.34
N ASP A 53 -7.41 3.41 -12.68
CA ASP A 53 -7.34 3.13 -11.26
C ASP A 53 -6.33 2.02 -10.99
N LEU A 54 -5.51 2.19 -9.95
CA LEU A 54 -4.48 1.23 -9.57
C LEU A 54 -4.99 0.33 -8.44
N GLY A 55 -5.90 -0.59 -8.80
CA GLY A 55 -6.46 -1.56 -7.87
C GLY A 55 -5.46 -2.66 -7.51
N GLY A 56 -5.50 -3.11 -6.24
CA GLY A 56 -4.68 -4.21 -5.74
C GLY A 56 -3.21 -3.86 -5.49
N MET A 57 -2.83 -2.59 -5.53
CA MET A 57 -1.48 -2.12 -5.26
C MET A 57 -1.18 -2.15 -3.76
N ASP A 58 -0.06 -2.77 -3.38
CA ASP A 58 0.41 -2.75 -2.01
C ASP A 58 1.04 -1.39 -1.67
N LEU A 59 0.65 -0.83 -0.53
CA LEU A 59 1.12 0.43 0.00
C LEU A 59 1.69 0.24 1.40
N ILE A 60 2.77 0.97 1.69
CA ILE A 60 3.53 0.87 2.93
C ILE A 60 3.76 2.27 3.48
N LEU A 61 3.56 2.44 4.80
CA LEU A 61 4.15 3.53 5.56
C LEU A 61 5.29 2.97 6.40
N ALA A 62 6.44 3.60 6.34
CA ALA A 62 7.66 3.24 7.04
C ALA A 62 8.33 4.48 7.65
N PRO A 63 9.31 4.34 8.54
CA PRO A 63 10.13 5.46 8.99
C PRO A 63 10.82 6.16 7.82
N THR A 64 11.06 7.47 7.94
CA THR A 64 11.58 8.31 6.84
C THR A 64 13.00 7.93 6.37
N ASN A 65 13.76 7.17 7.17
CA ASN A 65 15.05 6.61 6.75
C ASN A 65 14.94 5.61 5.59
N LEU A 66 13.74 5.13 5.27
CA LEU A 66 13.49 4.35 4.05
C LEU A 66 13.76 5.18 2.78
N ILE A 67 13.55 6.49 2.80
CA ILE A 67 13.71 7.34 1.61
C ILE A 67 15.14 7.29 1.05
N PRO A 68 16.20 7.61 1.82
CA PRO A 68 17.56 7.49 1.33
C PRO A 68 17.94 6.06 0.95
N GLU A 69 17.41 5.05 1.64
CA GLU A 69 17.69 3.65 1.33
C GLU A 69 17.13 3.24 -0.04
N ILE A 70 15.86 3.57 -0.32
CA ILE A 70 15.25 3.30 -1.64
C ILE A 70 16.01 4.03 -2.75
N ARG A 71 16.40 5.29 -2.52
CA ARG A 71 17.20 6.05 -3.48
C ARG A 71 18.54 5.39 -3.76
N ARG A 72 19.24 4.94 -2.72
CA ARG A 72 20.51 4.22 -2.85
C ARG A 72 20.36 2.93 -3.67
N LEU A 73 19.38 2.10 -3.31
CA LEU A 73 19.09 0.86 -4.05
C LEU A 73 18.73 1.14 -5.50
N ARG A 74 17.96 2.19 -5.76
CA ARG A 74 17.60 2.57 -7.12
C ARG A 74 18.82 3.00 -7.95
N MET A 75 19.74 3.77 -7.36
CA MET A 75 20.99 4.15 -8.02
C MET A 75 21.88 2.94 -8.34
N GLU A 76 21.96 1.98 -7.45
CA GLU A 76 22.68 0.72 -7.69
C GLU A 76 22.06 -0.06 -8.85
N THR A 77 20.74 -0.20 -8.89
CA THR A 77 20.02 -0.85 -9.99
C THR A 77 20.29 -0.17 -11.32
N TRP A 78 20.29 1.18 -11.36
CA TRP A 78 20.62 1.92 -12.59
C TRP A 78 22.03 1.62 -13.08
N ARG A 79 23.01 1.58 -12.20
CA ARG A 79 24.40 1.25 -12.55
C ARG A 79 24.53 -0.17 -13.10
N THR A 80 23.79 -1.13 -12.48
CA THR A 80 23.82 -2.54 -12.88
C THR A 80 23.12 -2.76 -14.22
N ASP A 81 22.00 -2.06 -14.44
CA ASP A 81 21.19 -2.21 -15.66
C ASP A 81 21.79 -1.48 -16.88
N GLY A 82 22.98 -0.86 -16.73
CA GLY A 82 23.67 -0.15 -17.81
C GLY A 82 22.95 1.14 -18.26
N LEU A 83 22.13 1.72 -17.39
CA LEU A 83 21.38 2.93 -17.69
C LEU A 83 22.31 4.15 -17.70
N ALA A 84 22.23 4.95 -18.74
CA ALA A 84 22.91 6.25 -18.77
C ALA A 84 22.16 7.21 -17.83
N VAL A 85 22.81 7.61 -16.75
CA VAL A 85 22.28 8.58 -15.81
C VAL A 85 22.82 9.96 -16.20
N THR A 86 21.96 10.84 -16.69
CA THR A 86 22.31 12.24 -16.88
C THR A 86 22.11 12.96 -15.55
N ARG A 87 23.18 13.46 -14.97
CA ARG A 87 23.13 14.23 -13.72
C ARG A 87 22.22 15.44 -13.85
N SER A 88 21.44 15.70 -12.82
CA SER A 88 20.73 16.96 -12.70
C SER A 88 21.72 18.14 -12.75
N PRO A 89 21.33 19.31 -13.31
CA PRO A 89 22.18 20.49 -13.38
C PRO A 89 22.73 20.98 -12.03
N ASP A 90 22.09 20.59 -10.92
CA ASP A 90 22.50 20.92 -9.55
C ASP A 90 23.58 19.97 -9.00
N GLY A 91 24.02 18.99 -9.77
CA GLY A 91 25.09 18.05 -9.39
C GLY A 91 24.72 17.04 -8.30
N GLN A 92 23.48 17.05 -7.83
CA GLN A 92 23.02 16.06 -6.87
C GLN A 92 22.61 14.77 -7.58
N ASP A 93 23.11 13.63 -7.10
CA ASP A 93 22.67 12.29 -7.51
C ASP A 93 21.24 12.04 -6.97
N ASN A 94 20.29 12.88 -7.37
CA ASN A 94 18.88 12.76 -6.98
C ASN A 94 18.15 11.98 -8.07
N PRO A 95 17.64 10.75 -7.77
CA PRO A 95 16.86 9.99 -8.75
C PRO A 95 15.57 10.69 -9.20
N VAL A 96 15.09 11.66 -8.43
CA VAL A 96 13.98 12.53 -8.83
C VAL A 96 14.56 13.70 -9.65
N GLY A 97 14.30 13.73 -10.94
CA GLY A 97 14.82 14.74 -11.86
C GLY A 97 16.00 14.31 -12.74
N VAL A 98 16.49 13.09 -12.57
CA VAL A 98 17.49 12.51 -13.47
C VAL A 98 16.80 11.99 -14.71
N ARG A 99 17.23 12.44 -15.88
CA ARG A 99 16.79 11.87 -17.15
C ARG A 99 17.46 10.51 -17.34
N ILE A 100 16.65 9.47 -17.45
CA ILE A 100 17.11 8.10 -17.69
C ILE A 100 16.91 7.81 -19.17
N ASP A 101 18.00 7.60 -19.87
CA ASP A 101 17.98 7.12 -21.25
C ASP A 101 18.23 5.60 -21.23
N PHE A 102 17.23 4.84 -21.66
CA PHE A 102 17.33 3.38 -21.76
C PHE A 102 17.87 2.99 -23.13
N ALA A 103 19.00 2.29 -23.17
CA ALA A 103 19.57 1.79 -24.43
C ALA A 103 18.64 0.76 -25.11
N ASP A 104 17.98 -0.11 -24.33
CA ASP A 104 17.15 -1.22 -24.81
C ASP A 104 15.68 -1.14 -24.40
N GLY A 105 15.19 0.02 -23.94
CA GLY A 105 13.83 0.18 -23.42
C GLY A 105 13.62 -0.49 -22.06
N TYR A 106 12.41 -0.39 -21.56
CA TYR A 106 12.01 -0.77 -20.18
C TYR A 106 11.99 -2.27 -19.87
N LYS A 107 12.68 -3.11 -20.63
CA LYS A 107 12.54 -4.58 -20.53
C LYS A 107 12.96 -5.14 -19.18
N ASN A 108 13.92 -4.50 -18.52
CA ASN A 108 14.59 -5.05 -17.34
C ASN A 108 14.42 -4.22 -16.07
N LEU A 109 13.46 -3.30 -16.02
CA LEU A 109 13.23 -2.55 -14.79
C LEU A 109 12.71 -3.47 -13.68
N ASP A 110 13.59 -3.82 -12.77
CA ASP A 110 13.26 -4.62 -11.60
C ASP A 110 13.19 -3.74 -10.35
N LEU A 111 11.98 -3.58 -9.81
CA LEU A 111 11.74 -2.89 -8.54
C LEU A 111 11.73 -3.85 -7.34
N LYS A 112 12.15 -5.11 -7.51
CA LYS A 112 12.07 -6.14 -6.48
C LYS A 112 12.86 -5.77 -5.22
N ALA A 113 14.10 -5.29 -5.38
CA ALA A 113 14.93 -4.87 -4.26
C ALA A 113 14.32 -3.71 -3.47
N LEU A 114 13.74 -2.72 -4.19
CA LEU A 114 13.05 -1.59 -3.58
C LEU A 114 11.82 -2.04 -2.80
N GLY A 115 11.02 -2.91 -3.40
CA GLY A 115 9.81 -3.47 -2.76
C GLY A 115 10.15 -4.30 -1.53
N GLN A 116 11.24 -5.07 -1.56
CA GLN A 116 11.70 -5.86 -0.42
C GLN A 116 12.14 -4.94 0.73
N ALA A 117 12.99 -3.95 0.46
CA ALA A 117 13.44 -3.01 1.47
C ALA A 117 12.26 -2.24 2.12
N ALA A 118 11.28 -1.83 1.31
CA ALA A 118 10.08 -1.20 1.82
C ALA A 118 9.24 -2.17 2.68
N ALA A 119 9.10 -3.42 2.25
CA ALA A 119 8.39 -4.44 3.00
C ALA A 119 9.04 -4.75 4.35
N ASP A 120 10.37 -4.79 4.40
CA ASP A 120 11.13 -5.05 5.62
C ASP A 120 11.03 -3.88 6.63
N ALA A 121 10.96 -2.65 6.12
CA ALA A 121 10.84 -1.44 6.94
C ALA A 121 9.39 -1.07 7.33
N ALA A 122 8.39 -1.80 6.84
CA ALA A 122 6.98 -1.44 6.95
C ALA A 122 6.49 -1.36 8.40
N THR A 123 5.99 -0.17 8.79
CA THR A 123 5.27 0.02 10.05
C THR A 123 3.76 -0.20 9.86
N TYR A 124 3.21 0.30 8.75
CA TYR A 124 1.81 0.11 8.38
C TYR A 124 1.71 -0.38 6.94
N ARG A 125 0.70 -1.19 6.67
CA ARG A 125 0.42 -1.75 5.35
C ARG A 125 -1.02 -1.48 4.96
N SER A 126 -1.25 -1.22 3.69
CA SER A 126 -2.57 -1.08 3.09
C SER A 126 -2.53 -1.65 1.66
N LYS A 127 -3.68 -1.87 1.09
CA LYS A 127 -3.83 -2.26 -0.30
C LYS A 127 -4.92 -1.41 -0.94
N THR A 128 -4.70 -0.97 -2.17
CA THR A 128 -5.72 -0.23 -2.90
C THR A 128 -6.89 -1.14 -3.25
N ALA A 129 -8.11 -0.62 -3.10
CA ALA A 129 -9.32 -1.23 -3.62
C ALA A 129 -9.33 -1.23 -5.17
N THR A 130 -10.27 -1.91 -5.78
CA THR A 130 -10.40 -1.99 -7.26
C THR A 130 -10.53 -0.63 -7.93
N ASN A 131 -11.12 0.35 -7.25
CA ASN A 131 -11.25 1.74 -7.70
C ASN A 131 -10.04 2.61 -7.35
N GLY A 132 -8.93 2.01 -6.87
CA GLY A 132 -7.71 2.70 -6.48
C GLY A 132 -7.73 3.36 -5.10
N GLU A 133 -8.83 3.36 -4.37
CA GLU A 133 -8.90 3.95 -3.04
C GLU A 133 -8.08 3.16 -2.02
N PHE A 134 -7.46 3.88 -1.07
CA PHE A 134 -6.70 3.29 0.03
C PHE A 134 -6.86 4.07 1.32
N SER A 135 -6.60 3.39 2.44
CA SER A 135 -6.56 4.02 3.75
C SER A 135 -5.60 3.28 4.68
N PHE A 136 -4.86 4.06 5.45
CA PHE A 136 -4.14 3.62 6.66
C PHE A 136 -4.85 4.24 7.85
N SER A 137 -5.44 3.41 8.69
CA SER A 137 -6.12 3.83 9.92
C SER A 137 -5.20 3.66 11.13
N ASN A 138 -5.47 4.41 12.19
CA ASN A 138 -4.74 4.30 13.45
C ASN A 138 -3.22 4.51 13.31
N VAL A 139 -2.81 5.46 12.48
CA VAL A 139 -1.41 5.81 12.29
C VAL A 139 -0.98 6.77 13.41
N SER A 140 0.05 6.41 14.15
CA SER A 140 0.63 7.28 15.17
C SER A 140 1.11 8.60 14.55
N PRO A 141 0.95 9.75 15.23
CA PRO A 141 1.45 11.02 14.72
C PRO A 141 2.97 10.97 14.48
N GLY A 142 3.41 11.52 13.35
CA GLY A 142 4.82 11.49 12.96
C GLY A 142 5.03 11.76 11.48
N LYS A 143 6.27 11.61 11.04
CA LYS A 143 6.64 11.66 9.62
C LYS A 143 6.95 10.26 9.13
N TYR A 144 6.41 9.90 7.98
CA TYR A 144 6.57 8.59 7.37
C TYR A 144 7.00 8.71 5.90
N ALA A 145 7.70 7.70 5.44
CA ALA A 145 7.87 7.42 4.03
C ALA A 145 6.68 6.58 3.56
N LEU A 146 5.92 7.07 2.59
CA LEU A 146 4.97 6.26 1.85
C LEU A 146 5.69 5.64 0.66
N TYR A 147 5.62 4.33 0.54
CA TYR A 147 6.09 3.59 -0.61
C TYR A 147 4.94 2.78 -1.23
N GLY A 148 4.88 2.79 -2.55
CA GLY A 148 4.01 1.94 -3.35
C GLY A 148 4.62 1.68 -4.70
N GLN A 149 4.38 0.49 -5.27
CA GLN A 149 4.84 0.16 -6.62
C GLN A 149 3.72 -0.48 -7.43
N TYR A 150 3.70 -0.16 -8.70
CA TYR A 150 2.76 -0.68 -9.67
C TYR A 150 3.50 -1.26 -10.87
N LYS A 151 3.10 -2.45 -11.29
CA LYS A 151 3.63 -3.10 -12.49
C LYS A 151 2.49 -3.71 -13.27
N SER A 152 2.36 -3.31 -14.51
CA SER A 152 1.38 -3.87 -15.44
C SER A 152 2.03 -4.23 -16.77
N ARG A 153 1.22 -4.71 -17.71
CA ARG A 153 1.63 -4.90 -19.11
C ARG A 153 2.10 -3.59 -19.76
N TYR A 154 1.55 -2.45 -19.32
CA TYR A 154 1.71 -1.17 -20.01
C TYR A 154 2.62 -0.18 -19.30
N ALA A 155 2.69 -0.25 -17.97
CA ALA A 155 3.45 0.69 -17.16
C ALA A 155 4.12 0.02 -15.97
N ILE A 156 5.21 0.65 -15.53
CA ILE A 156 5.83 0.40 -14.24
C ILE A 156 5.99 1.75 -13.57
N ALA A 157 5.57 1.85 -12.31
CA ALA A 157 5.69 3.08 -11.54
C ALA A 157 5.98 2.77 -10.08
N TYR A 158 6.64 3.71 -9.37
CA TYR A 158 6.67 3.66 -7.91
C TYR A 158 6.59 5.05 -7.31
N TRP A 159 6.07 5.11 -6.11
CA TRP A 159 5.92 6.31 -5.29
C TRP A 159 6.83 6.20 -4.07
N LEU A 160 7.46 7.32 -3.73
CA LEU A 160 8.29 7.46 -2.55
C LEU A 160 8.11 8.88 -2.02
N LEU A 161 7.21 9.06 -1.05
CA LEU A 161 6.78 10.37 -0.57
C LEU A 161 6.99 10.48 0.94
N GLU A 162 7.44 11.63 1.42
CA GLU A 162 7.38 11.93 2.85
C GLU A 162 6.00 12.48 3.21
N ILE A 163 5.37 11.90 4.22
CA ILE A 163 4.02 12.25 4.66
C ILE A 163 4.03 12.57 6.14
N PRO A 164 3.62 13.79 6.55
CA PRO A 164 3.35 14.09 7.94
C PRO A 164 1.97 13.53 8.34
N VAL A 165 1.87 12.85 9.47
CA VAL A 165 0.61 12.42 10.06
C VAL A 165 0.37 13.19 11.34
N ALA A 166 -0.73 13.93 11.40
CA ALA A 166 -1.11 14.68 12.58
C ALA A 166 -2.18 13.94 13.40
N LYS A 167 -2.20 14.25 14.68
CA LYS A 167 -3.15 13.70 15.65
C LYS A 167 -4.59 14.01 15.23
N ASN A 168 -5.47 13.00 15.26
CA ASN A 168 -6.90 13.11 14.96
C ASN A 168 -7.23 13.75 13.61
N GLN A 169 -6.31 13.66 12.63
CA GLN A 169 -6.52 14.22 11.32
C GLN A 169 -6.47 13.14 10.24
N THR A 170 -7.24 13.39 9.18
CA THR A 170 -7.11 12.62 7.95
C THR A 170 -6.25 13.39 6.95
N ASN A 171 -5.10 12.86 6.65
CA ASN A 171 -4.25 13.36 5.57
C ASN A 171 -4.72 12.73 4.25
N ARG A 172 -5.20 13.56 3.33
CA ARG A 172 -5.62 13.11 1.99
C ARG A 172 -4.48 13.29 0.99
N LEU A 173 -4.16 12.20 0.28
CA LEU A 173 -3.06 12.15 -0.68
C LEU A 173 -3.44 11.26 -1.86
N ASP A 174 -3.56 11.84 -3.03
CA ASP A 174 -3.73 11.05 -4.26
C ASP A 174 -2.37 10.70 -4.86
N LEU A 175 -2.20 9.42 -5.22
CA LEU A 175 -1.01 8.92 -5.91
C LEU A 175 -1.28 8.96 -7.41
N THR A 176 -0.48 9.75 -8.12
CA THR A 176 -0.65 9.98 -9.55
C THR A 176 0.70 9.92 -10.27
N GLU A 177 0.70 9.93 -11.60
CA GLU A 177 1.91 10.03 -12.40
C GLU A 177 2.73 11.29 -12.11
N THR A 178 2.10 12.34 -11.58
CA THR A 178 2.79 13.64 -11.33
C THR A 178 3.60 13.65 -10.04
N ASN A 179 3.25 12.80 -9.06
CA ASN A 179 3.98 12.67 -7.80
C ASN A 179 4.64 11.30 -7.62
N ALA A 180 4.63 10.46 -8.65
CA ALA A 180 5.42 9.26 -8.67
C ALA A 180 6.92 9.60 -8.70
N ALA A 181 7.74 8.82 -8.00
CA ALA A 181 9.19 8.93 -8.08
C ALA A 181 9.68 8.60 -9.50
N GLU A 182 9.09 7.56 -10.10
CA GLU A 182 9.34 7.21 -11.49
C GLU A 182 8.09 6.60 -12.14
N VAL A 183 7.88 6.90 -13.42
CA VAL A 183 6.83 6.29 -14.26
C VAL A 183 7.45 5.89 -15.59
N PHE A 184 7.28 4.64 -15.97
CA PHE A 184 7.72 4.12 -17.26
C PHE A 184 6.53 3.62 -18.05
N ASN A 185 6.36 4.20 -19.24
CA ASN A 185 5.44 3.67 -20.23
C ASN A 185 6.19 2.68 -21.11
N ARG A 186 5.82 1.43 -21.10
CA ARG A 186 6.49 0.35 -21.86
C ARG A 186 6.44 0.53 -23.38
N PHE A 187 5.61 1.42 -23.87
CA PHE A 187 5.47 1.74 -25.29
C PHE A 187 6.10 3.09 -25.67
N GLU A 188 6.56 3.85 -24.68
CA GLU A 188 7.27 5.10 -24.96
C GLU A 188 8.67 4.77 -25.45
N LYS A 189 9.01 5.24 -26.65
CA LYS A 189 10.37 5.11 -27.16
C LYS A 189 11.27 6.07 -26.39
N PRO A 190 12.51 5.65 -26.04
CA PRO A 190 13.49 6.60 -25.49
C PRO A 190 13.61 7.81 -26.40
N ALA A 191 13.75 9.00 -25.80
CA ALA A 191 14.11 10.19 -26.56
C ALA A 191 15.49 9.96 -27.20
N ARG A 192 15.56 10.05 -28.52
CA ARG A 192 16.82 9.98 -29.28
C ARG A 192 17.61 11.27 -29.13
#